data_9bc33afed5cddb4c9d22383f0c34e829
#
_entry.id   9bc33afed5cddb4c9d22383f0c34e829
#
_cell.length_a   1.000
_cell.length_b   1.000
_cell.length_c   1.000
_cell.angle_alpha   90.00
_cell.angle_beta   90.00
_cell.angle_gamma   90.00
#
_symmetry.space_group_name_H-M   'P 1'
#
loop_
_entity.id
_entity.type
_entity.pdbx_description
1 polymer ?
#
loop_
_entity_poly.entity_id
_entity_poly.type
_entity_poly.pdbx_seq_one_letter_code
_entity_poly.pdbx_strand_id
1 'polypeptide(L)'
;VAVETMGGHGIISVTGELTTKAYVEIPDIVRSVYNDEDIGVQVNIVKQSPEISQGVDTGGAGDQGIMIGYACNDNDEMVPQEYYLARKLCKEIYKKYPYDGKTQITLNQHNQVRVVASFQNAPAAELGKIITNFFMPTMYSVLEVHCNPAGDWDIGGFTADTGLTGRKLAVDNYGPRIPLGGGAFSGKDSSKVDRSAAYAARKVAVDYLKRFNAKEVYVTLAYAIGYDQPLQATALIDGKETIISDYDLSPKGIVKLLDLKKPKFSKTAEWGHMGQNFSWE
;
A
#
# COMPACT_ATOMS: atom_id res chain seq x y z
N VAL A 1 17.74 1.39 4.19
CA VAL A 1 16.84 0.80 5.21
C VAL A 1 16.08 -0.37 4.60
N ALA A 2 16.10 -1.51 5.26
CA ALA A 2 15.25 -2.66 4.98
C ALA A 2 14.90 -3.30 6.33
N VAL A 3 13.72 -2.96 6.86
CA VAL A 3 13.30 -3.34 8.21
C VAL A 3 11.95 -4.03 8.14
N GLU A 4 11.87 -5.20 8.74
CA GLU A 4 10.64 -5.96 8.89
C GLU A 4 10.13 -5.84 10.33
N THR A 5 8.81 -5.75 10.48
CA THR A 5 8.15 -5.68 11.77
C THR A 5 7.13 -6.80 11.89
N MET A 6 7.20 -7.56 12.96
CA MET A 6 6.23 -8.59 13.31
C MET A 6 5.66 -8.28 14.70
N GLY A 7 4.35 -8.27 14.81
CA GLY A 7 3.66 -8.12 16.10
C GLY A 7 2.72 -9.29 16.37
N GLY A 8 2.58 -9.68 17.62
CA GLY A 8 1.63 -10.70 18.06
C GLY A 8 1.76 -10.99 19.56
N HIS A 9 0.62 -11.14 20.21
CA HIS A 9 0.49 -11.63 21.59
C HIS A 9 1.42 -10.95 22.60
N GLY A 10 1.40 -9.61 22.64
CA GLY A 10 2.14 -8.82 23.64
C GLY A 10 3.59 -8.50 23.30
N ILE A 11 4.06 -8.83 22.08
CA ILE A 11 5.42 -8.49 21.64
C ILE A 11 5.44 -7.94 20.21
N ILE A 12 6.30 -6.96 19.95
CA ILE A 12 6.63 -6.48 18.61
C ILE A 12 8.12 -6.67 18.37
N SER A 13 8.47 -7.42 17.33
CA SER A 13 9.84 -7.64 16.89
C SER A 13 10.14 -6.78 15.67
N VAL A 14 11.25 -6.04 15.71
CA VAL A 14 11.75 -5.20 14.61
C VAL A 14 13.13 -5.72 14.22
N THR A 15 13.27 -6.19 12.99
CA THR A 15 14.51 -6.80 12.51
C THR A 15 14.87 -6.29 11.11
N GLY A 16 16.15 -6.26 10.78
CA GLY A 16 16.61 -5.87 9.44
C GLY A 16 17.88 -5.03 9.44
N GLU A 17 18.06 -4.23 8.39
CA GLU A 17 19.25 -3.44 8.15
C GLU A 17 18.95 -1.94 8.17
N LEU A 18 19.74 -1.19 8.92
CA LEU A 18 19.69 0.25 9.00
C LEU A 18 21.10 0.84 9.02
N THR A 19 21.52 1.50 7.95
CA THR A 19 22.77 2.25 7.89
C THR A 19 22.46 3.73 8.02
N THR A 20 22.75 4.31 9.19
CA THR A 20 22.49 5.71 9.51
C THR A 20 23.57 6.29 10.43
N LYS A 21 23.72 7.62 10.40
CA LYS A 21 24.51 8.38 11.39
C LYS A 21 23.62 8.93 12.52
N ALA A 22 22.31 8.87 12.37
CA ALA A 22 21.37 9.30 13.38
C ALA A 22 21.22 8.23 14.46
N TYR A 23 20.99 8.68 15.68
CA TYR A 23 20.56 7.80 16.77
C TYR A 23 19.03 7.76 16.79
N VAL A 24 18.47 6.59 16.97
CA VAL A 24 17.02 6.36 16.95
C VAL A 24 16.68 5.32 18.03
N GLU A 25 15.81 5.70 18.97
CA GLU A 25 15.21 4.78 19.94
C GLU A 25 14.02 4.06 19.31
N ILE A 26 14.29 2.88 18.76
CA ILE A 26 13.27 2.07 18.06
C ILE A 26 12.14 1.63 18.99
N PRO A 27 12.40 1.16 20.24
CA PRO A 27 11.33 0.80 21.16
C PRO A 27 10.34 1.92 21.44
N ASP A 28 10.81 3.15 21.60
CA ASP A 28 9.95 4.31 21.87
C ASP A 28 9.06 4.64 20.66
N ILE A 29 9.62 4.55 19.44
CA ILE A 29 8.84 4.71 18.22
C ILE A 29 7.76 3.63 18.12
N VAL A 30 8.10 2.37 18.39
CA VAL A 30 7.15 1.25 18.33
C VAL A 30 6.00 1.47 19.31
N ARG A 31 6.29 1.80 20.56
CA ARG A 31 5.27 2.07 21.59
C ARG A 31 4.39 3.25 21.23
N SER A 32 4.99 4.35 20.75
CA SER A 32 4.26 5.53 20.31
C SER A 32 3.32 5.23 19.13
N VAL A 33 3.74 4.42 18.17
CA VAL A 33 2.92 4.08 16.99
C VAL A 33 1.82 3.09 17.37
N TYR A 34 2.13 2.09 18.16
CA TYR A 34 1.16 1.07 18.61
C TYR A 34 0.22 1.61 19.70
N ASN A 35 0.62 2.71 20.36
CA ASN A 35 -0.10 3.35 21.46
C ASN A 35 -0.32 2.43 22.66
N ASP A 36 0.74 1.72 23.05
CA ASP A 36 0.79 0.83 24.23
C ASP A 36 2.19 0.88 24.82
N GLU A 37 2.31 1.46 26.02
CA GLU A 37 3.60 1.61 26.72
C GLU A 37 4.14 0.29 27.27
N ASP A 38 3.26 -0.68 27.51
CA ASP A 38 3.61 -1.96 28.13
C ASP A 38 3.99 -3.04 27.12
N ILE A 39 3.78 -2.80 25.82
CA ILE A 39 4.11 -3.78 24.77
C ILE A 39 5.60 -4.16 24.81
N GLY A 40 5.89 -5.45 24.78
CA GLY A 40 7.25 -5.96 24.65
C GLY A 40 7.84 -5.60 23.29
N VAL A 41 9.06 -5.06 23.25
CA VAL A 41 9.73 -4.72 22.00
C VAL A 41 11.07 -5.42 21.90
N GLN A 42 11.26 -6.21 20.85
CA GLN A 42 12.51 -6.85 20.50
C GLN A 42 13.11 -6.19 19.26
N VAL A 43 14.35 -5.76 19.34
CA VAL A 43 15.05 -5.10 18.23
C VAL A 43 16.29 -5.88 17.85
N ASN A 44 16.39 -6.22 16.56
CA ASN A 44 17.59 -6.81 15.96
C ASN A 44 17.90 -6.09 14.64
N ILE A 45 18.59 -4.96 14.74
CA ILE A 45 18.97 -4.13 13.62
C ILE A 45 20.47 -4.15 13.44
N VAL A 46 20.91 -4.48 12.23
CA VAL A 46 22.31 -4.54 11.84
C VAL A 46 22.62 -3.53 10.72
N LYS A 47 23.90 -3.28 10.44
CA LYS A 47 24.29 -2.52 9.25
C LYS A 47 24.11 -3.37 7.99
N GLN A 48 23.72 -2.74 6.88
CA GLN A 48 23.63 -3.41 5.58
C GLN A 48 24.97 -4.04 5.19
N SER A 49 24.90 -5.23 4.60
CA SER A 49 26.09 -5.97 4.11
C SER A 49 26.83 -5.16 3.05
N PRO A 50 28.18 -5.15 3.04
CA PRO A 50 28.98 -4.49 2.01
C PRO A 50 28.69 -5.01 0.59
N GLU A 51 28.35 -6.27 0.44
CA GLU A 51 28.05 -6.93 -0.84
C GLU A 51 26.77 -6.37 -1.47
N ILE A 52 25.74 -6.13 -0.67
CA ILE A 52 24.49 -5.51 -1.14
C ILE A 52 24.73 -4.03 -1.48
N SER A 53 25.58 -3.33 -0.72
CA SER A 53 25.88 -1.91 -0.98
C SER A 53 26.63 -1.68 -2.28
N GLN A 54 27.45 -2.62 -2.76
CA GLN A 54 28.20 -2.47 -4.00
C GLN A 54 27.31 -2.18 -5.23
N GLY A 55 26.18 -2.86 -5.37
CA GLY A 55 25.23 -2.64 -6.47
C GLY A 55 24.48 -1.31 -6.38
N VAL A 56 24.21 -0.85 -5.16
CA VAL A 56 23.45 0.38 -4.90
C VAL A 56 24.34 1.63 -4.98
N ASP A 57 25.58 1.55 -4.48
CA ASP A 57 26.50 2.68 -4.43
C ASP A 57 26.95 3.13 -5.83
N THR A 58 26.98 2.23 -6.81
CA THR A 58 27.20 2.55 -8.22
C THR A 58 26.01 3.22 -8.90
N GLY A 59 24.83 3.21 -8.25
CA GLY A 59 23.59 3.83 -8.75
C GLY A 59 22.65 2.87 -9.48
N GLY A 60 22.97 1.58 -9.50
CA GLY A 60 22.12 0.53 -10.02
C GLY A 60 20.98 0.14 -9.08
N ALA A 61 20.04 -0.64 -9.58
CA ALA A 61 18.97 -1.24 -8.79
C ALA A 61 19.55 -2.20 -7.74
N GLY A 62 19.11 -2.08 -6.51
CA GLY A 62 19.55 -2.94 -5.40
C GLY A 62 18.86 -4.31 -5.38
N ASP A 63 17.93 -4.55 -6.29
CA ASP A 63 17.21 -5.81 -6.41
C ASP A 63 16.70 -6.00 -7.85
N GLN A 64 16.23 -7.20 -8.14
CA GLN A 64 15.48 -7.52 -9.35
C GLN A 64 13.98 -7.59 -9.03
N GLY A 65 13.14 -7.33 -10.03
CA GLY A 65 11.70 -7.45 -9.86
C GLY A 65 10.90 -6.79 -10.96
N ILE A 66 9.61 -7.05 -10.98
CA ILE A 66 8.66 -6.43 -11.90
C ILE A 66 7.70 -5.59 -11.06
N MET A 67 7.76 -4.27 -11.24
CA MET A 67 6.92 -3.32 -10.53
C MET A 67 5.73 -2.94 -11.39
N ILE A 68 4.56 -2.92 -10.76
CA ILE A 68 3.29 -2.67 -11.42
C ILE A 68 2.78 -1.29 -11.03
N GLY A 69 2.38 -0.52 -12.03
CA GLY A 69 1.60 0.70 -11.88
C GLY A 69 0.23 0.55 -12.55
N TYR A 70 -0.79 1.12 -11.93
CA TYR A 70 -2.14 1.09 -12.49
C TYR A 70 -2.86 2.41 -12.23
N ALA A 71 -3.69 2.85 -13.17
CA ALA A 71 -4.63 3.94 -13.00
C ALA A 71 -5.85 3.69 -13.88
N CYS A 72 -7.04 4.07 -13.40
CA CYS A 72 -8.28 4.02 -14.17
C CYS A 72 -9.15 5.23 -13.87
N ASN A 73 -10.11 5.51 -14.75
CA ASN A 73 -11.03 6.63 -14.61
C ASN A 73 -12.31 6.31 -13.84
N ASP A 74 -12.32 5.25 -13.04
CA ASP A 74 -13.50 4.79 -12.28
C ASP A 74 -13.91 5.79 -11.19
N ASN A 75 -12.96 6.57 -10.65
CA ASN A 75 -13.15 7.52 -9.56
C ASN A 75 -12.03 8.58 -9.51
N ASP A 76 -12.19 9.57 -8.63
CA ASP A 76 -11.26 10.68 -8.43
C ASP A 76 -9.88 10.27 -7.89
N GLU A 77 -9.77 9.13 -7.23
CA GLU A 77 -8.51 8.55 -6.76
C GLU A 77 -7.82 7.68 -7.84
N MET A 78 -8.45 7.48 -9.00
CA MET A 78 -7.92 6.73 -10.14
C MET A 78 -7.45 5.32 -9.80
N VAL A 79 -8.18 4.64 -8.91
CA VAL A 79 -7.94 3.25 -8.48
C VAL A 79 -9.17 2.39 -8.77
N PRO A 80 -9.07 1.03 -8.78
CA PRO A 80 -10.24 0.18 -9.00
C PRO A 80 -11.42 0.53 -8.10
N GLN A 81 -12.62 0.58 -8.65
CA GLN A 81 -13.81 1.09 -7.97
C GLN A 81 -14.17 0.29 -6.71
N GLU A 82 -14.05 -1.02 -6.76
CA GLU A 82 -14.29 -1.89 -5.59
C GLU A 82 -13.28 -1.65 -4.46
N TYR A 83 -12.02 -1.38 -4.80
CA TYR A 83 -10.98 -1.00 -3.84
C TYR A 83 -11.24 0.37 -3.22
N TYR A 84 -11.61 1.36 -4.05
CA TYR A 84 -12.00 2.69 -3.60
C TYR A 84 -13.15 2.67 -2.60
N LEU A 85 -14.24 1.95 -2.94
CA LEU A 85 -15.41 1.83 -2.07
C LEU A 85 -15.07 1.10 -0.77
N ALA A 86 -14.32 0.01 -0.82
CA ALA A 86 -13.92 -0.73 0.37
C ALA A 86 -13.10 0.16 1.32
N ARG A 87 -12.10 0.87 0.80
CA ARG A 87 -11.28 1.79 1.61
C ARG A 87 -12.10 2.95 2.18
N LYS A 88 -12.98 3.57 1.39
CA LYS A 88 -13.83 4.67 1.86
C LYS A 88 -14.79 4.22 2.95
N LEU A 89 -15.43 3.07 2.77
CA LEU A 89 -16.28 2.48 3.78
C LEU A 89 -15.50 2.16 5.07
N CYS A 90 -14.31 1.59 4.94
CA CYS A 90 -13.44 1.30 6.08
C CYS A 90 -13.11 2.59 6.87
N LYS A 91 -12.73 3.66 6.18
CA LYS A 91 -12.48 4.97 6.78
C LYS A 91 -13.73 5.52 7.48
N GLU A 92 -14.91 5.35 6.89
CA GLU A 92 -16.17 5.84 7.49
C GLU A 92 -16.51 5.09 8.78
N ILE A 93 -16.35 3.76 8.80
CA ILE A 93 -16.57 2.96 10.02
C ILE A 93 -15.54 3.33 11.09
N TYR A 94 -14.26 3.47 10.70
CA TYR A 94 -13.15 3.79 11.60
C TYR A 94 -13.32 5.12 12.34
N LYS A 95 -14.01 6.11 11.77
CA LYS A 95 -14.30 7.37 12.47
C LYS A 95 -15.07 7.17 13.77
N LYS A 96 -15.94 6.17 13.81
CA LYS A 96 -16.76 5.85 14.99
C LYS A 96 -16.15 4.72 15.82
N TYR A 97 -15.51 3.78 15.17
CA TYR A 97 -14.89 2.59 15.77
C TYR A 97 -13.43 2.51 15.37
N PRO A 98 -12.53 3.29 16.02
CA PRO A 98 -11.12 3.39 15.64
C PRO A 98 -10.28 2.21 16.16
N TYR A 99 -10.71 1.01 15.80
CA TYR A 99 -10.12 -0.25 16.23
C TYR A 99 -9.80 -1.15 15.02
N ASP A 100 -9.38 -2.38 15.26
CA ASP A 100 -9.14 -3.35 14.21
C ASP A 100 -10.42 -3.65 13.41
N GLY A 101 -10.26 -3.79 12.11
CA GLY A 101 -11.39 -4.07 11.26
C GLY A 101 -11.04 -4.18 9.79
N LYS A 102 -11.98 -4.68 9.01
CA LYS A 102 -11.87 -4.79 7.56
C LYS A 102 -13.20 -4.70 6.85
N THR A 103 -13.13 -4.24 5.62
CA THR A 103 -14.26 -4.18 4.69
C THR A 103 -13.93 -4.93 3.42
N GLN A 104 -14.93 -5.52 2.82
CA GLN A 104 -14.85 -6.16 1.51
C GLN A 104 -16.03 -5.71 0.66
N ILE A 105 -15.76 -5.35 -0.59
CA ILE A 105 -16.76 -4.98 -1.59
C ILE A 105 -16.62 -5.91 -2.79
N THR A 106 -17.72 -6.52 -3.17
CA THR A 106 -17.86 -7.18 -4.47
C THR A 106 -18.79 -6.31 -5.33
N LEU A 107 -18.30 -5.86 -6.47
CA LEU A 107 -19.03 -5.01 -7.42
C LEU A 107 -19.19 -5.77 -8.74
N ASN A 108 -20.41 -5.77 -9.30
CA ASN A 108 -20.66 -6.35 -10.62
C ASN A 108 -20.91 -5.25 -11.69
N GLN A 109 -21.01 -5.66 -12.94
CA GLN A 109 -21.23 -4.77 -14.08
C GLN A 109 -22.58 -4.02 -14.07
N HIS A 110 -23.52 -4.38 -13.18
CA HIS A 110 -24.83 -3.75 -13.04
C HIS A 110 -24.88 -2.78 -11.86
N ASN A 111 -23.72 -2.33 -11.35
CA ASN A 111 -23.59 -1.48 -10.16
C ASN A 111 -24.26 -2.08 -8.90
N GLN A 112 -24.27 -3.40 -8.80
CA GLN A 112 -24.76 -4.10 -7.63
C GLN A 112 -23.60 -4.49 -6.73
N VAL A 113 -23.73 -4.21 -5.44
CA VAL A 113 -22.68 -4.45 -4.43
C VAL A 113 -23.11 -5.48 -3.40
N ARG A 114 -22.14 -6.31 -3.00
CA ARG A 114 -22.19 -7.08 -1.75
C ARG A 114 -21.13 -6.56 -0.82
N VAL A 115 -21.47 -6.41 0.43
CA VAL A 115 -20.63 -5.79 1.46
C VAL A 115 -20.40 -6.76 2.60
N VAL A 116 -19.15 -6.95 3.00
CA VAL A 116 -18.80 -7.59 4.26
C VAL A 116 -18.00 -6.58 5.10
N ALA A 117 -18.37 -6.38 6.35
CA ALA A 117 -17.65 -5.57 7.31
C ALA A 117 -17.52 -6.30 8.64
N SER A 118 -16.29 -6.34 9.17
CA SER A 118 -15.98 -6.86 10.48
C SER A 118 -15.14 -5.84 11.23
N PHE A 119 -15.63 -5.36 12.38
CA PHE A 119 -14.94 -4.35 13.19
C PHE A 119 -15.05 -4.66 14.67
N GLN A 120 -13.91 -4.53 15.34
CA GLN A 120 -13.77 -4.63 16.78
C GLN A 120 -14.62 -3.55 17.48
N ASN A 121 -15.30 -3.93 18.55
CA ASN A 121 -16.14 -3.05 19.36
C ASN A 121 -17.31 -2.37 18.60
N ALA A 122 -17.66 -2.85 17.42
CA ALA A 122 -18.72 -2.29 16.60
C ALA A 122 -19.89 -3.29 16.51
N PRO A 123 -21.06 -3.02 17.14
CA PRO A 123 -22.22 -3.91 17.01
C PRO A 123 -22.66 -4.08 15.56
N ALA A 124 -23.00 -5.30 15.16
CA ALA A 124 -23.43 -5.62 13.78
C ALA A 124 -24.58 -4.72 13.29
N ALA A 125 -25.54 -4.40 14.16
CA ALA A 125 -26.64 -3.50 13.84
C ALA A 125 -26.19 -2.06 13.50
N GLU A 126 -25.15 -1.55 14.17
CA GLU A 126 -24.60 -0.24 13.91
C GLU A 126 -23.78 -0.23 12.60
N LEU A 127 -23.01 -1.28 12.34
CA LEU A 127 -22.31 -1.46 11.06
C LEU A 127 -23.31 -1.45 9.89
N GLY A 128 -24.44 -2.15 10.02
CA GLY A 128 -25.52 -2.15 9.02
C GLY A 128 -26.08 -0.75 8.73
N LYS A 129 -26.28 0.08 9.77
CA LYS A 129 -26.71 1.47 9.61
C LYS A 129 -25.67 2.33 8.88
N ILE A 130 -24.40 2.20 9.25
CA ILE A 130 -23.31 2.94 8.60
C ILE A 130 -23.23 2.56 7.12
N ILE A 131 -23.26 1.27 6.79
CA ILE A 131 -23.23 0.77 5.42
C ILE A 131 -24.42 1.29 4.61
N THR A 132 -25.63 1.23 5.17
CA THR A 132 -26.83 1.75 4.52
C THR A 132 -26.69 3.24 4.21
N ASN A 133 -26.27 4.04 5.19
CA ASN A 133 -26.08 5.48 5.01
C ASN A 133 -24.95 5.79 4.00
N PHE A 134 -23.89 4.98 3.95
CA PHE A 134 -22.79 5.14 3.01
C PHE A 134 -23.24 4.93 1.56
N PHE A 135 -24.08 3.94 1.30
CA PHE A 135 -24.53 3.63 -0.05
C PHE A 135 -25.80 4.39 -0.48
N MET A 136 -26.62 4.89 0.45
CA MET A 136 -27.86 5.60 0.14
C MET A 136 -27.72 6.73 -0.90
N PRO A 137 -26.69 7.61 -0.84
CA PRO A 137 -26.51 8.69 -1.81
C PRO A 137 -25.83 8.24 -3.11
N THR A 138 -25.53 6.96 -3.30
CA THR A 138 -24.77 6.45 -4.44
C THR A 138 -25.69 5.81 -5.48
N MET A 139 -25.12 5.53 -6.67
CA MET A 139 -25.79 4.79 -7.73
C MET A 139 -25.84 3.28 -7.52
N TYR A 140 -25.22 2.77 -6.45
CA TYR A 140 -25.06 1.33 -6.22
C TYR A 140 -26.28 0.72 -5.54
N SER A 141 -26.73 -0.41 -6.07
CA SER A 141 -27.76 -1.25 -5.47
C SER A 141 -27.11 -2.28 -4.54
N VAL A 142 -27.37 -2.15 -3.24
CA VAL A 142 -26.85 -3.11 -2.24
C VAL A 142 -27.69 -4.36 -2.25
N LEU A 143 -27.09 -5.50 -2.61
CA LEU A 143 -27.77 -6.80 -2.65
C LEU A 143 -27.69 -7.53 -1.31
N GLU A 144 -26.52 -7.51 -0.67
CA GLU A 144 -26.26 -8.24 0.55
C GLU A 144 -25.32 -7.46 1.45
N VAL A 145 -25.58 -7.51 2.76
CA VAL A 145 -24.72 -6.93 3.79
C VAL A 145 -24.47 -7.95 4.89
N HIS A 146 -23.19 -8.21 5.16
CA HIS A 146 -22.74 -9.09 6.23
C HIS A 146 -21.93 -8.27 7.23
N CYS A 147 -22.47 -8.09 8.43
CA CYS A 147 -21.84 -7.37 9.53
C CYS A 147 -21.43 -8.33 10.63
N ASN A 148 -20.15 -8.38 10.97
CA ASN A 148 -19.60 -9.29 11.98
C ASN A 148 -20.17 -10.71 11.85
N PRO A 149 -20.04 -11.40 10.68
CA PRO A 149 -20.76 -12.65 10.41
C PRO A 149 -20.39 -13.81 11.36
N ALA A 150 -19.26 -13.69 12.07
CA ALA A 150 -18.85 -14.63 13.11
C ALA A 150 -19.29 -14.24 14.52
N GLY A 151 -20.03 -13.15 14.66
CA GLY A 151 -20.43 -12.53 15.93
C GLY A 151 -19.66 -11.25 16.22
N ASP A 152 -20.19 -10.41 17.12
CA ASP A 152 -19.53 -9.21 17.62
C ASP A 152 -18.30 -9.60 18.45
N TRP A 153 -17.24 -8.80 18.39
CA TRP A 153 -15.94 -9.10 18.99
C TRP A 153 -15.26 -7.84 19.55
N ASP A 154 -14.46 -8.01 20.60
CA ASP A 154 -13.85 -6.94 21.40
C ASP A 154 -12.33 -7.03 21.53
N ILE A 155 -11.71 -8.12 21.10
CA ILE A 155 -10.26 -8.32 21.13
C ILE A 155 -9.71 -8.35 19.71
N GLY A 156 -8.85 -7.39 19.36
CA GLY A 156 -8.25 -7.26 18.01
C GLY A 156 -6.76 -6.91 18.06
N GLY A 157 -6.21 -6.55 16.90
CA GLY A 157 -4.81 -6.19 16.74
C GLY A 157 -3.86 -7.33 17.13
N PHE A 158 -2.68 -6.98 17.64
CA PHE A 158 -1.65 -7.96 18.04
C PHE A 158 -2.00 -8.78 19.30
N THR A 159 -3.06 -8.42 20.00
CA THR A 159 -3.58 -9.25 21.11
C THR A 159 -4.32 -10.47 20.58
N ALA A 160 -5.02 -10.33 19.45
CA ALA A 160 -5.80 -11.41 18.86
C ALA A 160 -5.03 -12.23 17.83
N ASP A 161 -4.22 -11.60 16.99
CA ASP A 161 -3.58 -12.25 15.84
C ASP A 161 -2.19 -11.67 15.56
N THR A 162 -1.38 -12.42 14.83
CA THR A 162 -0.03 -12.02 14.43
C THR A 162 -0.06 -11.29 13.08
N GLY A 163 0.61 -10.15 13.01
CA GLY A 163 0.81 -9.37 11.79
C GLY A 163 2.29 -9.20 11.44
N LEU A 164 2.58 -9.07 10.16
CA LEU A 164 3.90 -8.81 9.62
C LEU A 164 3.86 -7.74 8.53
N THR A 165 4.98 -7.02 8.37
CA THR A 165 5.24 -6.20 7.17
C THR A 165 5.04 -7.06 5.91
N GLY A 166 4.31 -6.53 4.91
CA GLY A 166 4.13 -7.18 3.62
C GLY A 166 3.08 -8.30 3.56
N ARG A 167 2.30 -8.54 4.62
CA ARG A 167 1.21 -9.53 4.59
C ARG A 167 -0.12 -9.01 4.03
N LYS A 168 -0.18 -7.75 3.60
CA LYS A 168 -1.38 -7.12 3.03
C LYS A 168 -1.10 -6.41 1.71
N LEU A 169 -0.28 -7.03 0.84
CA LEU A 169 0.20 -6.42 -0.42
C LEU A 169 -0.95 -6.00 -1.35
N ALA A 170 -2.04 -6.77 -1.41
CA ALA A 170 -3.20 -6.40 -2.22
C ALA A 170 -3.88 -5.12 -1.70
N VAL A 171 -3.93 -4.93 -0.37
CA VAL A 171 -4.47 -3.71 0.24
C VAL A 171 -3.52 -2.53 0.05
N ASP A 172 -2.21 -2.76 0.11
CA ASP A 172 -1.20 -1.72 -0.08
C ASP A 172 -1.16 -1.20 -1.52
N ASN A 173 -1.55 -2.03 -2.50
CA ASN A 173 -1.56 -1.71 -3.93
C ASN A 173 -2.96 -1.26 -4.42
N TYR A 174 -3.60 -2.08 -5.24
CA TYR A 174 -4.83 -1.72 -5.98
C TYR A 174 -5.99 -2.70 -5.72
N GLY A 175 -5.89 -3.53 -4.67
CA GLY A 175 -6.85 -4.62 -4.44
C GLY A 175 -6.60 -5.84 -5.34
N PRO A 176 -7.54 -6.80 -5.37
CA PRO A 176 -7.32 -8.09 -6.00
C PRO A 176 -7.44 -8.10 -7.53
N ARG A 177 -7.95 -7.02 -8.14
CA ARG A 177 -8.15 -6.94 -9.61
C ARG A 177 -6.81 -6.80 -10.36
N ILE A 178 -5.84 -6.15 -9.75
CA ILE A 178 -4.55 -5.84 -10.38
C ILE A 178 -3.49 -6.79 -9.83
N PRO A 179 -2.67 -7.42 -10.69
CA PRO A 179 -1.57 -8.26 -10.26
C PRO A 179 -0.61 -7.51 -9.33
N LEU A 180 -0.06 -8.24 -8.37
CA LEU A 180 1.01 -7.73 -7.52
C LEU A 180 2.33 -7.76 -8.30
N GLY A 181 3.12 -6.70 -8.15
CA GLY A 181 4.48 -6.61 -8.67
C GLY A 181 5.51 -6.97 -7.61
N GLY A 182 6.48 -6.13 -7.33
CA GLY A 182 7.56 -6.34 -6.37
C GLY A 182 7.13 -6.70 -4.95
N GLY A 183 8.07 -6.59 -4.02
CA GLY A 183 7.84 -6.90 -2.60
C GLY A 183 7.08 -5.82 -1.84
N ALA A 184 7.07 -5.94 -0.51
CA ALA A 184 6.47 -4.96 0.39
C ALA A 184 7.09 -3.56 0.22
N PHE A 185 6.27 -2.53 0.41
CA PHE A 185 6.71 -1.13 0.36
C PHE A 185 7.21 -0.64 1.72
N SER A 186 6.42 -0.86 2.76
CA SER A 186 6.76 -0.46 4.14
C SER A 186 8.03 -1.14 4.61
N GLY A 187 8.80 -0.46 5.47
CA GLY A 187 10.09 -0.94 5.97
C GLY A 187 11.28 -0.63 5.04
N LYS A 188 11.06 -0.15 3.82
CA LYS A 188 12.10 0.13 2.82
C LYS A 188 12.23 1.63 2.57
N ASP A 189 13.45 2.11 2.37
CA ASP A 189 13.70 3.49 1.92
C ASP A 189 13.59 3.64 0.39
N SER A 190 13.78 4.86 -0.08
CA SER A 190 13.66 5.21 -1.51
C SER A 190 14.74 4.58 -2.42
N SER A 191 15.79 3.97 -1.89
CA SER A 191 16.80 3.26 -2.68
C SER A 191 16.32 1.88 -3.13
N LYS A 192 15.27 1.34 -2.52
CA LYS A 192 14.71 0.03 -2.83
C LYS A 192 13.70 0.15 -3.97
N VAL A 193 14.01 -0.44 -5.12
CA VAL A 193 13.16 -0.39 -6.32
C VAL A 193 11.79 -1.02 -6.11
N ASP A 194 11.64 -2.02 -5.24
CA ASP A 194 10.35 -2.56 -4.84
C ASP A 194 9.35 -1.47 -4.45
N ARG A 195 9.82 -0.44 -3.75
CA ARG A 195 9.02 0.69 -3.32
C ARG A 195 9.05 1.84 -4.32
N SER A 196 10.23 2.35 -4.63
CA SER A 196 10.38 3.56 -5.43
C SER A 196 9.90 3.38 -6.87
N ALA A 197 10.21 2.24 -7.51
CA ALA A 197 9.79 1.99 -8.87
C ALA A 197 8.29 1.62 -8.96
N ALA A 198 7.68 1.03 -7.94
CA ALA A 198 6.23 0.86 -7.89
C ALA A 198 5.50 2.22 -7.83
N TYR A 199 6.04 3.18 -7.09
CA TYR A 199 5.51 4.56 -7.08
C TYR A 199 5.75 5.27 -8.42
N ALA A 200 6.91 5.07 -9.05
CA ALA A 200 7.16 5.61 -10.40
C ALA A 200 6.22 5.00 -11.43
N ALA A 201 5.98 3.70 -11.38
CA ALA A 201 5.02 3.03 -12.25
C ALA A 201 3.60 3.60 -12.07
N ARG A 202 3.18 3.87 -10.82
CA ARG A 202 1.91 4.56 -10.54
C ARG A 202 1.90 5.96 -11.13
N LYS A 203 2.97 6.75 -10.94
CA LYS A 203 3.08 8.10 -11.52
C LYS A 203 2.88 8.09 -13.02
N VAL A 204 3.58 7.22 -13.72
CA VAL A 204 3.44 7.07 -15.19
C VAL A 204 2.01 6.67 -15.56
N ALA A 205 1.41 5.73 -14.83
CA ALA A 205 0.04 5.29 -15.10
C ALA A 205 -0.97 6.45 -14.96
N VAL A 206 -0.85 7.25 -13.90
CA VAL A 206 -1.71 8.43 -13.66
C VAL A 206 -1.50 9.50 -14.73
N ASP A 207 -0.24 9.80 -15.07
CA ASP A 207 0.06 10.82 -16.09
C ASP A 207 -0.44 10.40 -17.46
N TYR A 208 -0.26 9.14 -17.83
CA TYR A 208 -0.75 8.63 -19.12
C TYR A 208 -2.27 8.53 -19.16
N LEU A 209 -2.92 8.15 -18.06
CA LEU A 209 -4.38 8.17 -17.96
C LEU A 209 -4.94 9.57 -18.29
N LYS A 210 -4.36 10.60 -17.68
CA LYS A 210 -4.75 12.01 -17.88
C LYS A 210 -4.38 12.51 -19.28
N ARG A 211 -3.14 12.24 -19.73
CA ARG A 211 -2.61 12.72 -21.03
C ARG A 211 -3.38 12.17 -22.22
N PHE A 212 -3.72 10.88 -22.20
CA PHE A 212 -4.38 10.20 -23.29
C PHE A 212 -5.91 10.13 -23.12
N ASN A 213 -6.44 10.69 -22.02
CA ASN A 213 -7.87 10.58 -21.66
C ASN A 213 -8.34 9.11 -21.71
N ALA A 214 -7.51 8.21 -21.19
CA ALA A 214 -7.73 6.77 -21.25
C ALA A 214 -8.74 6.31 -20.18
N LYS A 215 -9.31 5.11 -20.37
CA LYS A 215 -10.14 4.46 -19.36
C LYS A 215 -9.28 3.78 -18.30
N GLU A 216 -8.20 3.13 -18.75
CA GLU A 216 -7.23 2.49 -17.85
C GLU A 216 -5.82 2.50 -18.43
N VAL A 217 -4.84 2.52 -17.54
CA VAL A 217 -3.43 2.37 -17.90
C VAL A 217 -2.78 1.38 -16.93
N TYR A 218 -2.09 0.40 -17.50
CA TYR A 218 -1.31 -0.58 -16.78
C TYR A 218 0.15 -0.43 -17.14
N VAL A 219 1.03 -0.25 -16.16
CA VAL A 219 2.46 -0.02 -16.34
C VAL A 219 3.26 -1.17 -15.77
N THR A 220 4.26 -1.62 -16.53
CA THR A 220 5.23 -2.64 -16.11
C THR A 220 6.63 -2.07 -16.21
N LEU A 221 7.36 -2.11 -15.08
CA LEU A 221 8.78 -1.78 -15.00
C LEU A 221 9.55 -2.99 -14.50
N ALA A 222 10.47 -3.55 -15.31
CA ALA A 222 11.28 -4.69 -14.91
C ALA A 222 12.73 -4.26 -14.65
N TYR A 223 13.25 -4.57 -13.46
CA TYR A 223 14.63 -4.27 -13.06
C TYR A 223 15.45 -5.53 -12.87
N ALA A 224 16.75 -5.40 -13.10
CA ALA A 224 17.76 -6.38 -12.71
C ALA A 224 18.74 -5.73 -11.73
N ILE A 225 19.20 -6.50 -10.74
CA ILE A 225 20.18 -6.04 -9.75
C ILE A 225 21.45 -5.49 -10.43
N GLY A 226 21.91 -4.33 -9.96
CA GLY A 226 23.13 -3.68 -10.47
C GLY A 226 22.94 -2.85 -11.75
N TYR A 227 21.80 -2.94 -12.44
CA TYR A 227 21.52 -2.12 -13.62
C TYR A 227 20.93 -0.76 -13.21
N ASP A 228 21.35 0.29 -13.89
CA ASP A 228 20.89 1.67 -13.63
C ASP A 228 19.60 2.05 -14.40
N GLN A 229 19.21 1.23 -15.38
CA GLN A 229 17.95 1.39 -16.13
C GLN A 229 17.10 0.12 -16.04
N PRO A 230 15.77 0.25 -16.13
CA PRO A 230 14.92 -0.93 -16.25
C PRO A 230 15.21 -1.69 -17.55
N LEU A 231 15.17 -3.02 -17.48
CA LEU A 231 15.28 -3.88 -18.67
C LEU A 231 14.06 -3.74 -19.59
N GLN A 232 12.90 -3.41 -18.99
CA GLN A 232 11.64 -3.17 -19.68
C GLN A 232 10.87 -2.08 -18.98
N ALA A 233 10.31 -1.15 -19.75
CA ALA A 233 9.39 -0.11 -19.29
C ALA A 233 8.27 0.03 -20.34
N THR A 234 7.10 -0.52 -20.03
CA THR A 234 5.94 -0.54 -20.94
C THR A 234 4.67 -0.10 -20.25
N ALA A 235 3.76 0.47 -21.02
CA ALA A 235 2.41 0.81 -20.61
C ALA A 235 1.39 0.22 -21.58
N LEU A 236 0.33 -0.38 -21.03
CA LEU A 236 -0.88 -0.73 -21.76
C LEU A 236 -1.90 0.39 -21.54
N ILE A 237 -2.19 1.17 -22.58
CA ILE A 237 -3.17 2.26 -22.56
C ILE A 237 -4.42 1.77 -23.31
N ASP A 238 -5.50 1.53 -22.58
CA ASP A 238 -6.73 0.92 -23.12
C ASP A 238 -6.43 -0.35 -23.95
N GLY A 239 -5.51 -1.19 -23.44
CA GLY A 239 -5.09 -2.45 -24.08
C GLY A 239 -4.05 -2.31 -25.20
N LYS A 240 -3.59 -1.09 -25.53
CA LYS A 240 -2.52 -0.87 -26.52
C LYS A 240 -1.19 -0.67 -25.83
N GLU A 241 -0.20 -1.52 -26.16
CA GLU A 241 1.14 -1.42 -25.61
C GLU A 241 1.93 -0.25 -26.20
N THR A 242 2.65 0.45 -25.35
CA THR A 242 3.61 1.49 -25.72
C THR A 242 4.85 1.40 -24.85
N ILE A 243 6.01 1.77 -25.41
CA ILE A 243 7.26 1.85 -24.67
C ILE A 243 7.30 3.20 -23.94
N ILE A 244 7.67 3.18 -22.67
CA ILE A 244 7.87 4.39 -21.87
C ILE A 244 9.28 4.91 -22.12
N SER A 245 9.42 6.10 -22.69
CA SER A 245 10.70 6.73 -23.03
C SER A 245 10.84 8.18 -22.56
N ASP A 246 9.79 8.73 -21.96
CA ASP A 246 9.68 10.13 -21.54
C ASP A 246 9.92 10.34 -20.02
N TYR A 247 10.43 9.31 -19.32
CA TYR A 247 10.79 9.35 -17.91
C TYR A 247 12.20 8.83 -17.66
N ASP A 248 12.92 9.47 -16.74
CA ASP A 248 14.14 8.89 -16.17
C ASP A 248 13.73 7.88 -15.09
N LEU A 249 13.70 6.62 -15.47
CA LEU A 249 13.31 5.49 -14.59
C LEU A 249 14.53 4.82 -13.93
N SER A 250 15.71 5.45 -13.96
CA SER A 250 16.82 5.04 -13.10
C SER A 250 16.45 5.19 -11.63
N PRO A 251 17.02 4.41 -10.70
CA PRO A 251 16.76 4.58 -9.26
C PRO A 251 16.96 6.02 -8.77
N LYS A 252 18.00 6.70 -9.26
CA LYS A 252 18.27 8.11 -8.95
C LYS A 252 17.24 9.06 -9.58
N GLY A 253 16.84 8.79 -10.83
CA GLY A 253 15.81 9.55 -11.54
C GLY A 253 14.47 9.50 -10.83
N ILE A 254 14.06 8.32 -10.39
CA ILE A 254 12.83 8.10 -9.64
C ILE A 254 12.83 8.89 -8.32
N VAL A 255 13.91 8.81 -7.55
CA VAL A 255 14.03 9.54 -6.27
C VAL A 255 13.87 11.04 -6.49
N LYS A 256 14.45 11.58 -7.58
CA LYS A 256 14.32 12.99 -7.97
C LYS A 256 12.90 13.32 -8.47
N LEU A 257 12.36 12.50 -9.36
CA LEU A 257 11.04 12.70 -9.97
C LEU A 257 9.93 12.80 -8.91
N LEU A 258 9.99 11.93 -7.89
CA LEU A 258 8.97 11.82 -6.86
C LEU A 258 9.32 12.53 -5.55
N ASP A 259 10.48 13.20 -5.50
CA ASP A 259 10.99 13.90 -4.30
C ASP A 259 11.01 12.98 -3.06
N LEU A 260 11.51 11.75 -3.23
CA LEU A 260 11.45 10.71 -2.19
C LEU A 260 12.45 10.90 -1.04
N LYS A 261 13.30 11.92 -1.09
CA LYS A 261 14.18 12.27 0.04
C LYS A 261 13.46 13.01 1.16
N LYS A 262 12.32 13.63 0.88
CA LYS A 262 11.49 14.28 1.89
C LYS A 262 10.72 13.28 2.73
N PRO A 263 10.52 13.52 4.02
CA PRO A 263 9.70 12.65 4.88
C PRO A 263 8.25 12.58 4.37
N LYS A 264 7.81 11.39 3.97
CA LYS A 264 6.42 11.16 3.50
C LYS A 264 5.92 9.73 3.71
N PHE A 265 6.79 8.82 4.12
CA PHE A 265 6.45 7.40 4.16
C PHE A 265 5.57 7.01 5.35
N SER A 266 5.57 7.75 6.45
CA SER A 266 4.66 7.47 7.58
C SER A 266 3.19 7.50 7.15
N LYS A 267 2.79 8.46 6.30
CA LYS A 267 1.41 8.58 5.81
C LYS A 267 0.99 7.41 4.91
N THR A 268 1.93 6.76 4.22
CA THR A 268 1.59 5.62 3.36
C THR A 268 1.18 4.38 4.16
N ALA A 269 1.58 4.29 5.43
CA ALA A 269 1.25 3.17 6.30
C ALA A 269 -0.16 3.26 6.91
N GLU A 270 -0.85 4.40 6.78
CA GLU A 270 -2.15 4.59 7.40
C GLU A 270 -3.31 3.97 6.58
N TRP A 271 -3.37 4.26 5.27
CA TRP A 271 -4.50 3.87 4.41
C TRP A 271 -4.07 3.35 3.03
N GLY A 272 -2.88 2.79 2.94
CA GLY A 272 -2.30 2.28 1.70
C GLY A 272 -1.47 3.32 0.94
N HIS A 273 -0.89 2.90 -0.15
CA HIS A 273 0.16 3.63 -0.86
C HIS A 273 -0.32 4.32 -2.14
N MET A 274 -1.54 4.02 -2.59
CA MET A 274 -2.09 4.49 -3.87
C MET A 274 -3.45 5.19 -3.66
N GLY A 275 -3.72 6.24 -4.45
CA GLY A 275 -4.99 6.97 -4.44
C GLY A 275 -5.19 7.86 -3.21
N GLN A 276 -4.15 8.57 -2.74
CA GLN A 276 -4.21 9.43 -1.56
C GLN A 276 -3.45 10.76 -1.72
N ASN A 277 -3.33 11.27 -2.93
CA ASN A 277 -2.67 12.55 -3.27
C ASN A 277 -1.18 12.60 -2.86
N PHE A 278 -0.47 11.52 -3.05
CA PHE A 278 0.97 11.48 -2.91
C PHE A 278 1.68 12.09 -4.15
N SER A 279 2.99 12.28 -4.08
CA SER A 279 3.77 12.83 -5.20
C SER A 279 3.79 11.96 -6.47
N TRP A 280 3.29 10.75 -6.39
CA TRP A 280 3.11 9.83 -7.52
C TRP A 280 1.68 9.71 -8.04
N GLU A 281 0.81 10.71 -7.75
CA GLU A 281 -0.60 10.74 -8.16
C GLU A 281 -0.86 11.81 -9.24
#